data_f83a969745bcd992e495a734b3709423
#
_entry.id   f83a969745bcd992e495a734b3709423
#
_cell.length_a   1.000
_cell.length_b   1.000
_cell.length_c   1.000
_cell.angle_alpha   90.00
_cell.angle_beta   90.00
_cell.angle_gamma   90.00
#
_symmetry.space_group_name_H-M   'P 1'
#
loop_
_entity.id
_entity.type
_entity.pdbx_description
1 polymer ?
#
loop_
_entity_poly.entity_id
_entity_poly.type
_entity_poly.pdbx_seq_one_letter_code
_entity_poly.pdbx_strand_id
1 'polypeptide(L)'
;GRQMKKKIISILCVGMLLLSLNGCKSMEKEEKSAQINLQQMQEICQLATLECYYHNVAKSDTSKRVLWWNTNKKLWIEYTGIVKMGIDVSKVSMEVEDDDTVVITLPNAQILGCKVDEDSLTEDSYYIEKQGLGAGDITADIQTNAFQEAQKNMREVAENDTTQLFQARQRAKSLLESYVKNIGNVIGKDYKIEWRDYQETITEKAADTKAS
;
A
#
# COMPACT_ATOMS: atom_id res chain seq x y z
N GLY A 1 -24.51 -62.68 -46.93
CA GLY A 1 -24.67 -61.21 -46.57
C GLY A 1 -24.66 -60.93 -45.07
N ARG A 2 -25.23 -61.82 -44.22
CA ARG A 2 -25.39 -61.51 -42.75
C ARG A 2 -24.10 -61.72 -41.96
N GLN A 3 -23.23 -62.64 -42.38
CA GLN A 3 -21.93 -62.85 -41.71
C GLN A 3 -20.89 -61.80 -42.03
N MET A 4 -20.90 -61.23 -43.24
CA MET A 4 -19.99 -60.09 -43.57
C MET A 4 -20.37 -58.80 -42.86
N LYS A 5 -21.67 -58.51 -42.68
CA LYS A 5 -22.11 -57.33 -41.92
C LYS A 5 -21.66 -57.36 -40.44
N LYS A 6 -21.71 -58.59 -39.84
CA LYS A 6 -21.24 -58.73 -38.42
C LYS A 6 -19.71 -58.57 -38.30
N LYS A 7 -18.93 -59.05 -39.31
CA LYS A 7 -17.46 -58.81 -39.30
C LYS A 7 -17.10 -57.32 -39.52
N ILE A 8 -17.83 -56.67 -40.42
CA ILE A 8 -17.60 -55.22 -40.67
C ILE A 8 -17.96 -54.39 -39.44
N ILE A 9 -19.07 -54.65 -38.73
CA ILE A 9 -19.45 -53.97 -37.49
C ILE A 9 -18.44 -54.27 -36.40
N SER A 10 -17.91 -55.47 -36.26
CA SER A 10 -16.89 -55.79 -35.25
C SER A 10 -15.57 -55.09 -35.52
N ILE A 11 -15.14 -54.91 -36.75
CA ILE A 11 -13.93 -54.20 -37.13
C ILE A 11 -14.11 -52.70 -36.92
N LEU A 12 -15.31 -52.16 -37.18
CA LEU A 12 -15.63 -50.75 -36.95
C LEU A 12 -15.62 -50.43 -35.46
N CYS A 13 -16.14 -51.30 -34.58
CA CYS A 13 -16.13 -51.13 -33.15
C CYS A 13 -14.72 -51.19 -32.55
N VAL A 14 -13.85 -52.10 -33.05
CA VAL A 14 -12.44 -52.18 -32.62
C VAL A 14 -11.64 -50.96 -33.07
N GLY A 15 -11.91 -50.45 -34.27
CA GLY A 15 -11.29 -49.21 -34.77
C GLY A 15 -11.68 -47.97 -33.93
N MET A 16 -12.92 -47.90 -33.44
CA MET A 16 -13.39 -46.80 -32.60
C MET A 16 -12.83 -46.85 -31.17
N LEU A 17 -12.53 -48.06 -30.64
CA LEU A 17 -11.88 -48.23 -29.34
C LEU A 17 -10.40 -47.83 -29.36
N LEU A 18 -9.72 -47.98 -30.50
CA LEU A 18 -8.30 -47.60 -30.64
C LEU A 18 -8.08 -46.10 -30.81
N LEU A 19 -9.10 -45.34 -31.22
CA LEU A 19 -9.05 -43.89 -31.35
C LEU A 19 -9.26 -43.17 -30.01
N SER A 20 -9.83 -43.87 -29.01
CA SER A 20 -10.04 -43.25 -27.68
C SER A 20 -8.81 -43.31 -26.76
N LEU A 21 -7.73 -43.98 -27.14
CA LEU A 21 -6.50 -44.08 -26.33
C LEU A 21 -5.47 -42.98 -26.58
N ASN A 22 -5.70 -42.13 -27.59
CA ASN A 22 -4.82 -40.99 -27.84
C ASN A 22 -5.29 -39.67 -27.23
N GLY A 23 -6.29 -39.69 -26.33
CA GLY A 23 -6.89 -38.52 -25.70
C GLY A 23 -6.32 -38.12 -24.37
N CYS A 24 -5.35 -38.82 -23.80
CA CYS A 24 -4.55 -38.33 -22.70
C CYS A 24 -3.38 -37.53 -23.24
N LYS A 25 -3.65 -36.31 -23.78
CA LYS A 25 -2.69 -35.25 -23.67
C LYS A 25 -2.48 -35.07 -22.17
N SER A 26 -1.33 -35.54 -21.67
CA SER A 26 -0.85 -35.14 -20.37
C SER A 26 -0.96 -33.60 -20.36
N MET A 27 -1.82 -33.05 -19.51
CA MET A 27 -1.66 -31.69 -19.07
C MET A 27 -0.27 -31.70 -18.45
N GLU A 28 0.73 -31.32 -19.23
CA GLU A 28 1.96 -30.80 -18.74
C GLU A 28 1.50 -29.67 -17.82
N LYS A 29 1.39 -29.95 -16.51
CA LYS A 29 1.47 -28.92 -15.51
C LYS A 29 2.78 -28.23 -15.87
N GLU A 30 2.68 -27.06 -16.49
CA GLU A 30 3.76 -26.09 -16.36
C GLU A 30 4.00 -25.99 -14.85
N GLU A 31 4.96 -26.74 -14.35
CA GLU A 31 5.61 -26.42 -13.10
C GLU A 31 6.23 -25.04 -13.37
N LYS A 32 5.43 -23.98 -13.08
CA LYS A 32 6.00 -22.65 -12.91
C LYS A 32 7.06 -22.84 -11.84
N SER A 33 8.30 -23.01 -12.28
CA SER A 33 9.43 -23.10 -11.36
C SER A 33 9.31 -21.89 -10.44
N ALA A 34 9.23 -22.14 -9.14
CA ALA A 34 9.15 -21.07 -8.18
C ALA A 34 10.37 -20.15 -8.38
N GLN A 35 10.12 -18.91 -8.73
CA GLN A 35 11.18 -17.92 -8.98
C GLN A 35 10.84 -16.66 -8.20
N ILE A 36 11.88 -16.00 -7.71
CA ILE A 36 11.74 -14.68 -7.10
C ILE A 36 11.24 -13.72 -8.18
N ASN A 37 10.18 -12.99 -7.87
CA ASN A 37 9.48 -12.13 -8.81
C ASN A 37 9.26 -10.73 -8.23
N LEU A 38 9.66 -9.69 -8.96
CA LEU A 38 9.55 -8.30 -8.54
C LEU A 38 8.09 -7.89 -8.28
N GLN A 39 7.15 -8.31 -9.13
CA GLN A 39 5.73 -7.98 -8.95
C GLN A 39 5.20 -8.53 -7.62
N GLN A 40 5.53 -9.78 -7.28
CA GLN A 40 5.15 -10.36 -5.99
C GLN A 40 5.78 -9.62 -4.81
N MET A 41 7.04 -9.18 -4.95
CA MET A 41 7.68 -8.34 -3.93
C MET A 41 6.96 -7.01 -3.74
N GLN A 42 6.54 -6.37 -4.83
CA GLN A 42 5.76 -5.13 -4.77
C GLN A 42 4.40 -5.34 -4.09
N GLU A 43 3.71 -6.44 -4.39
CA GLU A 43 2.45 -6.82 -3.73
C GLU A 43 2.66 -7.08 -2.23
N ILE A 44 3.78 -7.72 -1.84
CA ILE A 44 4.15 -7.92 -0.44
C ILE A 44 4.39 -6.57 0.26
N CYS A 45 5.06 -5.63 -0.40
CA CYS A 45 5.24 -4.29 0.16
C CYS A 45 3.91 -3.56 0.37
N GLN A 46 2.92 -3.74 -0.51
CA GLN A 46 1.57 -3.20 -0.30
C GLN A 46 0.87 -3.84 0.91
N LEU A 47 1.00 -5.16 1.09
CA LEU A 47 0.47 -5.88 2.26
C LEU A 47 1.18 -5.49 3.57
N ALA A 48 2.39 -4.96 3.47
CA ALA A 48 3.17 -4.49 4.63
C ALA A 48 2.71 -3.13 5.16
N THR A 49 1.80 -2.43 4.45
CA THR A 49 1.29 -1.11 4.86
C THR A 49 0.69 -1.17 6.26
N LEU A 50 1.08 -0.22 7.10
CA LEU A 50 0.50 -0.01 8.43
C LEU A 50 -0.64 1.01 8.33
N GLU A 51 -1.73 0.74 9.04
CA GLU A 51 -2.79 1.71 9.30
C GLU A 51 -2.69 2.16 10.75
N CYS A 52 -2.38 3.43 10.94
CA CYS A 52 -2.21 4.04 12.25
C CYS A 52 -3.41 4.94 12.57
N TYR A 53 -4.02 4.72 13.73
CA TYR A 53 -5.08 5.59 14.23
C TYR A 53 -4.45 6.77 14.97
N TYR A 54 -4.88 7.97 14.59
CA TYR A 54 -4.48 9.21 15.22
C TYR A 54 -5.66 9.84 15.94
N HIS A 55 -5.39 10.35 17.15
CA HIS A 55 -6.31 11.18 17.91
C HIS A 55 -5.51 12.40 18.40
N ASN A 56 -5.77 13.53 17.80
CA ASN A 56 -4.98 14.74 18.01
C ASN A 56 -5.84 15.98 18.13
N VAL A 57 -5.17 17.09 18.47
CA VAL A 57 -5.78 18.41 18.50
C VAL A 57 -5.01 19.34 17.56
N ALA A 58 -5.67 19.83 16.52
CA ALA A 58 -5.17 20.86 15.65
C ALA A 58 -5.49 22.25 16.20
N LYS A 59 -4.64 23.22 15.90
CA LYS A 59 -4.85 24.63 16.23
C LYS A 59 -5.01 25.42 14.93
N SER A 60 -6.14 26.08 14.78
CA SER A 60 -6.38 27.01 13.68
C SER A 60 -6.32 28.46 14.17
N ASP A 61 -5.42 29.24 13.60
CA ASP A 61 -5.37 30.69 13.81
C ASP A 61 -6.25 31.37 12.77
N THR A 62 -7.49 31.66 13.12
CA THR A 62 -8.47 32.33 12.25
C THR A 62 -8.13 33.79 11.95
N SER A 63 -7.09 34.34 12.59
CA SER A 63 -6.71 35.74 12.51
C SER A 63 -6.27 36.24 11.13
N LYS A 64 -6.00 35.36 10.17
CA LYS A 64 -5.43 35.73 8.85
C LYS A 64 -6.42 35.96 7.73
N ARG A 65 -7.72 35.69 7.88
CA ARG A 65 -8.65 35.68 6.73
C ARG A 65 -10.01 36.34 6.86
N VAL A 66 -10.35 36.99 7.94
CA VAL A 66 -11.65 37.68 8.00
C VAL A 66 -11.41 39.21 8.10
N LEU A 67 -11.46 39.85 6.94
CA LEU A 67 -11.25 41.30 6.75
C LEU A 67 -12.26 42.16 7.52
N TRP A 68 -13.25 41.58 8.19
CA TRP A 68 -14.38 42.31 8.80
C TRP A 68 -14.47 42.18 10.31
N TRP A 69 -13.74 41.22 10.92
CA TRP A 69 -13.88 40.93 12.35
C TRP A 69 -12.52 40.87 13.00
N ASN A 70 -12.17 41.92 13.70
CA ASN A 70 -10.94 42.06 14.48
C ASN A 70 -11.02 41.22 15.77
N THR A 71 -11.15 39.88 15.66
CA THR A 71 -11.15 38.98 16.82
C THR A 71 -10.07 37.95 16.63
N ASN A 72 -9.01 38.04 17.44
CA ASN A 72 -7.99 36.99 17.59
C ASN A 72 -8.64 35.77 18.26
N LYS A 73 -9.41 34.99 17.48
CA LYS A 73 -9.99 33.74 17.95
C LYS A 73 -9.01 32.61 17.64
N LYS A 74 -8.60 31.90 18.67
CA LYS A 74 -7.90 30.63 18.50
C LYS A 74 -8.93 29.52 18.54
N LEU A 75 -8.95 28.70 17.53
CA LEU A 75 -9.79 27.52 17.43
C LEU A 75 -8.92 26.28 17.62
N TRP A 76 -9.30 25.43 18.55
CA TRP A 76 -8.72 24.12 18.76
C TRP A 76 -9.70 23.08 18.25
N ILE A 77 -9.21 22.09 17.52
CA ILE A 77 -10.03 21.10 16.84
C ILE A 77 -9.52 19.73 17.27
N GLU A 78 -10.30 19.03 18.08
CA GLU A 78 -10.05 17.63 18.41
C GLU A 78 -10.57 16.75 17.25
N TYR A 79 -9.76 15.81 16.79
CA TYR A 79 -10.11 14.94 15.66
C TYR A 79 -9.47 13.56 15.79
N THR A 80 -10.09 12.61 15.12
CA THR A 80 -9.51 11.29 14.87
C THR A 80 -9.30 11.05 13.37
N GLY A 81 -8.49 10.05 13.04
CA GLY A 81 -8.30 9.69 11.64
C GLY A 81 -7.36 8.51 11.46
N ILE A 82 -7.17 8.13 10.22
CA ILE A 82 -6.32 7.00 9.83
C ILE A 82 -5.23 7.51 8.89
N VAL A 83 -3.99 7.11 9.19
CA VAL A 83 -2.83 7.31 8.33
C VAL A 83 -2.31 5.97 7.87
N LYS A 84 -2.11 5.83 6.57
CA LYS A 84 -1.46 4.67 5.96
C LYS A 84 0.01 4.97 5.72
N MET A 85 0.87 4.15 6.30
CA MET A 85 2.32 4.26 6.17
C MET A 85 2.89 3.02 5.52
N GLY A 86 3.74 3.16 4.54
CA GLY A 86 4.27 2.02 3.81
C GLY A 86 5.34 2.40 2.79
N ILE A 87 5.64 1.46 1.92
CA ILE A 87 6.66 1.57 0.89
C ILE A 87 6.04 2.01 -0.44
N ASP A 88 6.66 2.97 -1.08
CA ASP A 88 6.35 3.28 -2.48
C ASP A 88 6.87 2.15 -3.37
N VAL A 89 5.94 1.31 -3.83
CA VAL A 89 6.27 0.10 -4.59
C VAL A 89 6.89 0.39 -5.96
N SER A 90 6.69 1.58 -6.50
CA SER A 90 7.30 1.98 -7.78
C SER A 90 8.81 2.14 -7.68
N LYS A 91 9.32 2.35 -6.47
CA LYS A 91 10.74 2.53 -6.13
C LYS A 91 11.40 1.24 -5.62
N VAL A 92 10.67 0.13 -5.58
CA VAL A 92 11.21 -1.19 -5.20
C VAL A 92 11.81 -1.86 -6.41
N SER A 93 13.06 -2.29 -6.32
CA SER A 93 13.71 -3.11 -7.36
C SER A 93 14.42 -4.30 -6.75
N MET A 94 14.70 -5.29 -7.59
CA MET A 94 15.34 -6.53 -7.21
C MET A 94 16.25 -7.00 -8.34
N GLU A 95 17.44 -7.45 -7.96
CA GLU A 95 18.43 -8.08 -8.85
C GLU A 95 18.92 -9.37 -8.21
N VAL A 96 19.21 -10.38 -9.02
CA VAL A 96 19.86 -11.62 -8.55
C VAL A 96 21.30 -11.59 -9.05
N GLU A 97 22.23 -11.54 -8.11
CA GLU A 97 23.67 -11.54 -8.37
C GLU A 97 24.25 -12.91 -7.97
N ASP A 98 25.25 -13.39 -8.71
CA ASP A 98 26.01 -14.61 -8.41
C ASP A 98 25.16 -15.86 -8.10
N ASP A 99 24.00 -16.00 -8.75
CA ASP A 99 23.05 -17.12 -8.63
C ASP A 99 22.44 -17.34 -7.22
N ASP A 100 23.00 -16.80 -6.15
CA ASP A 100 22.55 -17.03 -4.77
C ASP A 100 22.29 -15.76 -3.96
N THR A 101 22.62 -14.60 -4.48
CA THR A 101 22.44 -13.32 -3.80
C THR A 101 21.30 -12.52 -4.41
N VAL A 102 20.31 -12.20 -3.60
CA VAL A 102 19.17 -11.35 -3.99
C VAL A 102 19.40 -9.95 -3.42
N VAL A 103 19.65 -9.00 -4.30
CA VAL A 103 19.82 -7.59 -3.95
C VAL A 103 18.47 -6.91 -4.06
N ILE A 104 17.97 -6.37 -2.95
CA ILE A 104 16.67 -5.69 -2.88
C ILE A 104 16.90 -4.21 -2.58
N THR A 105 16.50 -3.34 -3.50
CA THR A 105 16.46 -1.90 -3.25
C THR A 105 15.10 -1.52 -2.68
N LEU A 106 15.11 -0.93 -1.48
CA LEU A 106 13.89 -0.57 -0.76
C LEU A 106 13.96 0.90 -0.31
N PRO A 107 12.98 1.73 -0.69
CA PRO A 107 12.92 3.12 -0.23
C PRO A 107 12.56 3.20 1.27
N ASN A 108 12.68 4.38 1.83
CA ASN A 108 12.11 4.65 3.14
C ASN A 108 10.58 4.58 3.10
N ALA A 109 9.98 4.21 4.22
CA ALA A 109 8.55 4.28 4.33
C ALA A 109 8.08 5.74 4.34
N GLN A 110 6.89 5.97 3.80
CA GLN A 110 6.27 7.28 3.67
C GLN A 110 4.77 7.21 3.95
N ILE A 111 4.13 8.38 4.02
CA ILE A 111 2.67 8.46 4.12
C ILE A 111 2.06 8.13 2.76
N LEU A 112 1.34 7.03 2.69
CA LEU A 112 0.62 6.59 1.48
C LEU A 112 -0.81 7.12 1.42
N GLY A 113 -1.38 7.47 2.56
CA GLY A 113 -2.70 8.04 2.67
C GLY A 113 -2.95 8.60 4.05
N CYS A 114 -3.78 9.64 4.11
CA CYS A 114 -4.12 10.34 5.34
C CYS A 114 -5.57 10.79 5.24
N LYS A 115 -6.42 10.35 6.14
CA LYS A 115 -7.85 10.69 6.15
C LYS A 115 -8.35 10.95 7.56
N VAL A 116 -8.79 12.18 7.80
CA VAL A 116 -9.54 12.54 9.01
C VAL A 116 -10.90 11.88 8.96
N ASP A 117 -11.35 11.38 10.08
CA ASP A 117 -12.70 10.87 10.27
C ASP A 117 -13.66 12.06 10.43
N GLU A 118 -14.50 12.28 9.42
CA GLU A 118 -15.46 13.38 9.42
C GLU A 118 -16.47 13.26 10.56
N ASP A 119 -16.82 12.04 10.95
CA ASP A 119 -17.75 11.77 12.05
C ASP A 119 -17.16 12.13 13.42
N SER A 120 -15.82 12.28 13.52
CA SER A 120 -15.16 12.76 14.73
C SER A 120 -15.30 14.26 14.95
N LEU A 121 -15.66 15.01 13.90
CA LEU A 121 -15.76 16.47 13.95
C LEU A 121 -17.20 16.90 14.31
N THR A 122 -17.58 16.67 15.56
CA THR A 122 -18.86 17.09 16.13
C THR A 122 -18.77 18.49 16.72
N GLU A 123 -19.89 19.06 17.15
CA GLU A 123 -19.91 20.38 17.82
C GLU A 123 -19.00 20.41 19.05
N ASP A 124 -18.88 19.31 19.77
CA ASP A 124 -18.04 19.15 20.96
C ASP A 124 -16.54 19.08 20.65
N SER A 125 -16.17 18.86 19.38
CA SER A 125 -14.77 18.78 18.94
C SER A 125 -14.10 20.14 18.78
N TYR A 126 -14.85 21.24 18.90
CA TYR A 126 -14.37 22.59 18.67
C TYR A 126 -14.26 23.37 19.98
N TYR A 127 -13.07 23.82 20.31
CA TYR A 127 -12.80 24.68 21.48
C TYR A 127 -12.35 26.05 21.00
N ILE A 128 -13.16 27.07 21.29
CA ILE A 128 -12.85 28.46 20.94
C ILE A 128 -12.31 29.18 22.16
N GLU A 129 -11.06 29.64 22.08
CA GLU A 129 -10.49 30.53 23.09
C GLU A 129 -11.08 31.93 22.89
N LYS A 130 -11.93 32.36 23.82
CA LYS A 130 -12.58 33.69 23.75
C LYS A 130 -11.62 34.76 24.21
N GLN A 131 -11.22 35.63 23.30
CA GLN A 131 -10.75 36.98 23.65
C GLN A 131 -11.77 37.98 23.10
N GLY A 132 -12.68 38.45 23.95
CA GLY A 132 -13.66 39.46 23.60
C GLY A 132 -15.12 39.00 23.49
N LEU A 133 -16.06 39.93 23.52
CA LEU A 133 -17.50 39.72 23.46
C LEU A 133 -17.93 39.05 22.13
N GLY A 134 -18.64 37.92 22.22
CA GLY A 134 -19.31 37.27 21.13
C GLY A 134 -18.65 35.97 20.67
N ALA A 135 -19.03 34.85 21.31
CA ALA A 135 -18.91 33.55 20.68
C ALA A 135 -19.98 33.47 19.60
N GLY A 136 -19.60 33.69 18.36
CA GLY A 136 -20.47 33.38 17.24
C GLY A 136 -20.54 31.84 17.07
N ASP A 137 -21.67 31.39 16.57
CA ASP A 137 -21.89 29.97 16.22
C ASP A 137 -20.80 29.47 15.27
N ILE A 138 -20.49 28.18 15.37
CA ILE A 138 -19.60 27.50 14.43
C ILE A 138 -20.32 27.45 13.09
N THR A 139 -19.85 28.24 12.14
CA THR A 139 -20.40 28.30 10.79
C THR A 139 -19.85 27.18 9.91
N ALA A 140 -20.52 26.87 8.79
CA ALA A 140 -20.05 25.90 7.81
C ALA A 140 -18.64 26.22 7.29
N ASP A 141 -18.29 27.50 7.15
CA ASP A 141 -16.95 27.92 6.74
C ASP A 141 -15.90 27.59 7.80
N ILE A 142 -16.24 27.73 9.09
CA ILE A 142 -15.37 27.36 10.21
C ILE A 142 -15.19 25.85 10.21
N GLN A 143 -16.23 25.08 10.01
CA GLN A 143 -16.14 23.60 9.93
C GLN A 143 -15.26 23.15 8.77
N THR A 144 -15.43 23.73 7.59
CA THR A 144 -14.62 23.40 6.41
C THR A 144 -13.14 23.72 6.65
N ASN A 145 -12.83 24.89 7.19
CA ASN A 145 -11.47 25.27 7.52
C ASN A 145 -10.87 24.37 8.62
N ALA A 146 -11.68 24.02 9.61
CA ALA A 146 -11.31 23.12 10.69
C ALA A 146 -10.92 21.72 10.16
N PHE A 147 -11.71 21.17 9.23
CA PHE A 147 -11.40 19.91 8.58
C PHE A 147 -10.07 19.97 7.82
N GLN A 148 -9.84 21.02 7.06
CA GLN A 148 -8.58 21.21 6.34
C GLN A 148 -7.37 21.32 7.28
N GLU A 149 -7.50 22.05 8.39
CA GLU A 149 -6.45 22.17 9.40
C GLU A 149 -6.20 20.84 10.13
N ALA A 150 -7.24 20.09 10.45
CA ALA A 150 -7.13 18.76 11.03
C ALA A 150 -6.39 17.80 10.07
N GLN A 151 -6.76 17.81 8.79
CA GLN A 151 -6.13 16.99 7.75
C GLN A 151 -4.65 17.31 7.58
N LYS A 152 -4.31 18.61 7.56
CA LYS A 152 -2.94 19.10 7.47
C LYS A 152 -2.13 18.72 8.72
N ASN A 153 -2.67 18.97 9.90
CA ASN A 153 -2.01 18.66 11.16
C ASN A 153 -1.74 17.15 11.31
N MET A 154 -2.74 16.32 10.95
CA MET A 154 -2.56 14.86 10.99
C MET A 154 -1.40 14.40 10.10
N ARG A 155 -1.32 14.94 8.89
CA ARG A 155 -0.21 14.64 7.97
C ARG A 155 1.13 15.07 8.56
N GLU A 156 1.23 16.29 9.06
CA GLU A 156 2.47 16.82 9.66
C GLU A 156 2.93 15.99 10.87
N VAL A 157 2.00 15.59 11.74
CA VAL A 157 2.29 14.73 12.89
C VAL A 157 2.78 13.36 12.42
N ALA A 158 2.11 12.77 11.44
CA ALA A 158 2.45 11.46 10.92
C ALA A 158 3.80 11.44 10.16
N GLU A 159 4.13 12.50 9.42
CA GLU A 159 5.43 12.65 8.73
C GLU A 159 6.60 12.74 9.73
N ASN A 160 6.35 13.23 10.94
CA ASN A 160 7.33 13.29 12.02
C ASN A 160 7.33 12.03 12.91
N ASP A 161 6.41 11.09 12.71
CA ASP A 161 6.36 9.83 13.46
C ASP A 161 7.37 8.82 12.89
N THR A 162 8.65 9.10 13.15
CA THR A 162 9.77 8.28 12.65
C THR A 162 9.69 6.84 13.15
N THR A 163 9.07 6.60 14.30
CA THR A 163 8.91 5.25 14.87
C THR A 163 7.97 4.41 14.01
N GLN A 164 6.80 4.93 13.68
CA GLN A 164 5.83 4.21 12.85
C GLN A 164 6.33 4.02 11.41
N LEU A 165 6.98 5.04 10.84
CA LEU A 165 7.63 4.93 9.53
C LEU A 165 8.72 3.85 9.53
N PHE A 166 9.56 3.82 10.56
CA PHE A 166 10.56 2.76 10.71
C PHE A 166 9.92 1.38 10.81
N GLN A 167 8.87 1.22 11.62
CA GLN A 167 8.15 -0.05 11.76
C GLN A 167 7.52 -0.51 10.43
N ALA A 168 6.93 0.41 9.66
CA ALA A 168 6.39 0.10 8.33
C ALA A 168 7.49 -0.46 7.40
N ARG A 169 8.66 0.15 7.39
CA ARG A 169 9.80 -0.34 6.60
C ARG A 169 10.31 -1.70 7.08
N GLN A 170 10.43 -1.90 8.40
CA GLN A 170 10.87 -3.18 8.95
C GLN A 170 9.90 -4.32 8.66
N ARG A 171 8.60 -4.03 8.70
CA ARG A 171 7.56 -5.00 8.32
C ARG A 171 7.71 -5.43 6.86
N ALA A 172 7.92 -4.48 5.93
CA ALA A 172 8.17 -4.80 4.54
C ALA A 172 9.42 -5.67 4.37
N LYS A 173 10.54 -5.31 5.01
CA LYS A 173 11.76 -6.12 5.01
C LYS A 173 11.53 -7.55 5.47
N SER A 174 10.88 -7.73 6.63
CA SER A 174 10.63 -9.05 7.21
C SER A 174 9.77 -9.94 6.30
N LEU A 175 8.75 -9.37 5.66
CA LEU A 175 7.90 -10.11 4.73
C LEU A 175 8.66 -10.48 3.44
N LEU A 176 9.48 -9.59 2.91
CA LEU A 176 10.33 -9.86 1.74
C LEU A 176 11.39 -10.93 2.04
N GLU A 177 12.03 -10.88 3.21
CA GLU A 177 12.96 -11.92 3.65
C GLU A 177 12.28 -13.30 3.73
N SER A 178 11.09 -13.35 4.31
CA SER A 178 10.30 -14.58 4.39
C SER A 178 9.92 -15.10 3.01
N TYR A 179 9.56 -14.22 2.09
CA TYR A 179 9.24 -14.57 0.72
C TYR A 179 10.45 -15.19 0.00
N VAL A 180 11.61 -14.52 0.03
CA VAL A 180 12.83 -14.99 -0.62
C VAL A 180 13.28 -16.35 -0.06
N LYS A 181 13.26 -16.51 1.26
CA LYS A 181 13.59 -17.78 1.94
C LYS A 181 12.63 -18.91 1.54
N ASN A 182 11.33 -18.62 1.47
CA ASN A 182 10.33 -19.61 1.08
C ASN A 182 10.53 -20.07 -0.38
N ILE A 183 10.82 -19.16 -1.30
CA ILE A 183 11.14 -19.51 -2.67
C ILE A 183 12.42 -20.36 -2.70
N GLY A 184 13.46 -19.96 -1.99
CA GLY A 184 14.72 -20.71 -1.88
C GLY A 184 14.48 -22.15 -1.41
N ASN A 185 13.70 -22.32 -0.35
CA ASN A 185 13.35 -23.65 0.19
C ASN A 185 12.65 -24.55 -0.86
N VAL A 186 11.74 -23.97 -1.66
CA VAL A 186 11.01 -24.72 -2.69
C VAL A 186 11.92 -25.21 -3.81
N ILE A 187 12.93 -24.41 -4.19
CA ILE A 187 13.84 -24.74 -5.31
C ILE A 187 15.18 -25.31 -4.85
N GLY A 188 15.37 -25.49 -3.54
CA GLY A 188 16.62 -26.04 -2.98
C GLY A 188 17.82 -25.08 -3.03
N LYS A 189 17.57 -23.75 -3.00
CA LYS A 189 18.60 -22.70 -2.94
C LYS A 189 18.58 -21.97 -1.61
N ASP A 190 19.76 -21.63 -1.09
CA ASP A 190 19.90 -20.78 0.10
C ASP A 190 20.30 -19.37 -0.34
N TYR A 191 19.30 -18.52 -0.50
CA TYR A 191 19.53 -17.15 -0.94
C TYR A 191 20.06 -16.27 0.19
N LYS A 192 21.10 -15.51 -0.11
CA LYS A 192 21.54 -14.35 0.67
C LYS A 192 20.79 -13.12 0.23
N ILE A 193 20.41 -12.27 1.17
CA ILE A 193 19.68 -11.03 0.88
C ILE A 193 20.60 -9.86 1.20
N GLU A 194 20.83 -9.02 0.21
CA GLU A 194 21.48 -7.73 0.36
C GLU A 194 20.46 -6.61 0.21
N TRP A 195 20.51 -5.65 1.14
CA TRP A 195 19.63 -4.50 1.13
C TRP A 195 20.34 -3.27 0.61
N ARG A 196 19.74 -2.60 -0.37
CA ARG A 196 20.16 -1.28 -0.85
C ARG A 196 19.08 -0.25 -0.54
N ASP A 197 19.53 0.93 -0.12
CA ASP A 197 18.64 2.06 0.03
C ASP A 197 18.37 2.68 -1.35
N TYR A 198 17.10 3.02 -1.61
CA TYR A 198 16.74 3.74 -2.81
C TYR A 198 17.35 5.15 -2.76
N GLN A 199 18.04 5.54 -3.82
CA GLN A 199 18.60 6.89 -3.97
C GLN A 199 17.81 7.62 -5.05
N GLU A 200 17.17 8.73 -4.67
CA GLU A 200 16.49 9.60 -5.63
C GLU A 200 17.48 10.21 -6.60
N THR A 201 17.23 10.04 -7.88
CA THR A 201 17.98 10.74 -8.91
C THR A 201 17.62 12.23 -8.89
N ILE A 202 18.60 13.09 -9.19
CA ILE A 202 18.42 14.56 -9.20
C ILE A 202 17.21 14.98 -10.07
N THR A 203 16.88 14.21 -11.09
CA THR A 203 15.76 14.45 -12.00
C THR A 203 14.39 14.23 -11.33
N GLU A 204 14.25 13.23 -10.45
CA GLU A 204 13.01 12.95 -9.71
C GLU A 204 12.75 14.03 -8.65
N LYS A 205 13.80 14.48 -7.96
CA LYS A 205 13.69 15.55 -6.97
C LYS A 205 13.20 16.87 -7.56
N ALA A 206 13.50 17.15 -8.82
CA ALA A 206 13.03 18.34 -9.54
C ALA A 206 11.55 18.23 -9.97
N ALA A 207 11.02 17.01 -10.16
CA ALA A 207 9.63 16.77 -10.51
C ALA A 207 8.70 16.92 -9.29
N ASP A 208 9.07 16.38 -8.14
CA ASP A 208 8.30 16.48 -6.88
C ASP A 208 8.22 17.93 -6.36
N THR A 209 9.26 18.73 -6.58
CA THR A 209 9.26 20.16 -6.19
C THR A 209 8.33 21.00 -7.07
N LYS A 210 7.94 20.54 -8.27
CA LYS A 210 6.98 21.22 -9.14
C LYS A 210 5.52 20.81 -8.93
N ALA A 211 5.28 19.71 -8.24
CA ALA A 211 3.96 19.15 -7.98
C ALA A 211 3.39 19.54 -6.59
N SER A 212 4.18 20.19 -5.75
CA SER A 212 3.84 20.74 -4.44
C SER A 212 3.59 22.24 -4.54
#